data_b45b7010ca4a3f80322c00d8c93b245e
#
_entry.id   b45b7010ca4a3f80322c00d8c93b245e
#
_cell.length_a   1.000
_cell.length_b   1.000
_cell.length_c   1.000
_cell.angle_alpha   90.00
_cell.angle_beta   90.00
_cell.angle_gamma   90.00
#
_symmetry.space_group_name_H-M   'P 1'
#
loop_
_entity.id
_entity.type
_entity.pdbx_description
1 polymer ?
#
loop_
_entity_poly.entity_id
_entity_poly.type
_entity_poly.pdbx_seq_one_letter_code
_entity_poly.pdbx_strand_id
1 'polypeptide(L)'
;DAPNLTTFAQQVQSGARPLSAAQRRALTVGLAALVHELHHAGYAHGRLFWRNVLVRFGPTGAPEFYLLDPEPPKRLERLGRGGRWWLWELAKLAASAQPFTTRTERLRFVRRYFGIKKLTADAKGQVHEIERLARGWRRHEQQRIRMNARFEAWNHLLARELAADGGTA
;
A
#
# COMPACT_ATOMS: atom_id res chain seq x y z
N ASP A 1 4.96 -2.84 18.08
CA ASP A 1 4.40 -1.89 17.10
C ASP A 1 4.53 -2.43 15.67
N ALA A 2 3.45 -2.36 14.91
CA ALA A 2 3.43 -2.73 13.50
C ALA A 2 3.38 -1.43 12.66
N PRO A 3 4.45 -1.04 11.97
CA PRO A 3 4.41 0.10 11.07
C PRO A 3 3.51 -0.16 9.87
N ASN A 4 2.97 0.89 9.25
CA ASN A 4 2.33 0.74 7.96
C ASN A 4 3.35 0.47 6.85
N LEU A 5 2.91 -0.12 5.73
CA LEU A 5 3.81 -0.53 4.65
C LEU A 5 4.63 0.63 4.07
N THR A 6 4.12 1.86 4.06
CA THR A 6 4.88 3.02 3.58
C THR A 6 6.06 3.32 4.49
N THR A 7 5.81 3.43 5.79
CA THR A 7 6.87 3.64 6.81
C THR A 7 7.85 2.47 6.84
N PHE A 8 7.33 1.24 6.78
CA PHE A 8 8.15 0.03 6.72
C PHE A 8 9.10 0.06 5.51
N ALA A 9 8.59 0.40 4.33
CA ALA A 9 9.39 0.44 3.11
C ALA A 9 10.44 1.56 3.14
N GLN A 10 10.13 2.71 3.75
CA GLN A 10 11.10 3.79 3.98
C GLN A 10 12.24 3.32 4.90
N GLN A 11 11.92 2.59 5.98
CA GLN A 11 12.93 1.99 6.87
C GLN A 11 13.83 0.99 6.13
N VAL A 12 13.25 0.20 5.22
CA VAL A 12 14.02 -0.73 4.38
C VAL A 12 14.93 0.02 3.39
N GLN A 13 14.44 1.07 2.76
CA GLN A 13 15.24 1.88 1.81
C GLN A 13 16.38 2.63 2.49
N SER A 14 16.17 3.15 3.69
CA SER A 14 17.21 3.84 4.47
C SER A 14 18.24 2.89 5.10
N GLY A 15 18.02 1.57 5.01
CA GLY A 15 18.86 0.58 5.67
C GLY A 15 18.59 0.38 7.16
N ALA A 16 17.67 1.16 7.75
CA ALA A 16 17.28 1.02 9.16
C ALA A 16 16.62 -0.34 9.47
N ARG A 17 16.08 -1.00 8.45
CA ARG A 17 15.47 -2.33 8.54
C ARG A 17 15.87 -3.19 7.35
N PRO A 18 17.03 -3.87 7.40
CA PRO A 18 17.44 -4.74 6.30
C PRO A 18 16.49 -5.93 6.15
N LEU A 19 16.16 -6.28 4.91
CA LEU A 19 15.37 -7.47 4.58
C LEU A 19 16.16 -8.41 3.69
N SER A 20 16.10 -9.70 4.02
CA SER A 20 16.58 -10.75 3.13
C SER A 20 15.68 -10.88 1.88
N ALA A 21 16.21 -11.49 0.82
CA ALA A 21 15.44 -11.79 -0.38
C ALA A 21 14.22 -12.69 -0.09
N ALA A 22 14.35 -13.62 0.88
CA ALA A 22 13.26 -14.48 1.32
C ALA A 22 12.14 -13.67 2.00
N GLN A 23 12.48 -12.75 2.89
CA GLN A 23 11.51 -11.86 3.55
C GLN A 23 10.81 -10.94 2.56
N ARG A 24 11.52 -10.35 1.61
CA ARG A 24 10.91 -9.55 0.53
C ARG A 24 9.92 -10.37 -0.31
N ARG A 25 10.28 -11.61 -0.61
CA ARG A 25 9.40 -12.55 -1.31
C ARG A 25 8.16 -12.87 -0.48
N ALA A 26 8.33 -13.19 0.80
CA ALA A 26 7.24 -13.51 1.72
C ALA A 26 6.25 -12.33 1.86
N LEU A 27 6.75 -11.11 2.02
CA LEU A 27 5.93 -9.88 2.05
C LEU A 27 5.09 -9.74 0.78
N THR A 28 5.71 -9.87 -0.39
CA THR A 28 5.02 -9.71 -1.66
C THR A 28 3.93 -10.77 -1.86
N VAL A 29 4.24 -12.03 -1.53
CA VAL A 29 3.30 -13.15 -1.68
C VAL A 29 2.19 -13.09 -0.66
N GLY A 30 2.51 -12.76 0.60
CA GLY A 30 1.53 -12.65 1.68
C GLY A 30 0.55 -11.50 1.44
N LEU A 31 1.03 -10.33 1.04
CA LEU A 31 0.16 -9.20 0.70
C LEU A 31 -0.77 -9.53 -0.48
N ALA A 32 -0.24 -10.19 -1.52
CA ALA A 32 -1.06 -10.60 -2.66
C ALA A 32 -2.13 -11.62 -2.28
N ALA A 33 -1.81 -12.55 -1.37
CA ALA A 33 -2.76 -13.52 -0.84
C ALA A 33 -3.88 -12.83 -0.05
N LEU A 34 -3.54 -11.94 0.89
CA LEU A 34 -4.51 -11.17 1.68
C LEU A 34 -5.49 -10.42 0.77
N VAL A 35 -4.97 -9.68 -0.21
CA VAL A 35 -5.81 -8.89 -1.12
C VAL A 35 -6.68 -9.79 -2.01
N HIS A 36 -6.15 -10.93 -2.46
CA HIS A 36 -6.92 -11.93 -3.20
C HIS A 36 -8.09 -12.46 -2.36
N GLU A 37 -7.82 -12.87 -1.12
CA GLU A 37 -8.83 -13.42 -0.21
C GLU A 37 -9.91 -12.38 0.12
N LEU A 38 -9.54 -11.13 0.41
CA LEU A 38 -10.47 -10.03 0.61
C LEU A 38 -11.43 -9.88 -0.58
N HIS A 39 -10.87 -9.82 -1.78
CA HIS A 39 -11.64 -9.64 -3.00
C HIS A 39 -12.48 -10.90 -3.35
N HIS A 40 -11.95 -12.09 -3.12
CA HIS A 40 -12.66 -13.34 -3.36
C HIS A 40 -13.83 -13.53 -2.38
N ALA A 41 -13.69 -13.05 -1.15
CA ALA A 41 -14.78 -13.02 -0.17
C ALA A 41 -15.85 -11.96 -0.48
N GLY A 42 -15.72 -11.21 -1.58
CA GLY A 42 -16.69 -10.23 -2.02
C GLY A 42 -16.59 -8.88 -1.31
N TYR A 43 -15.44 -8.54 -0.71
CA TYR A 43 -15.25 -7.27 -0.02
C TYR A 43 -14.27 -6.37 -0.74
N ALA A 44 -14.55 -5.06 -0.73
CA ALA A 44 -13.62 -4.00 -1.08
C ALA A 44 -13.23 -3.22 0.16
N HIS A 45 -11.96 -2.88 0.28
CA HIS A 45 -11.45 -2.03 1.35
C HIS A 45 -11.83 -0.56 1.15
N GLY A 46 -11.96 -0.13 -0.10
CA GLY A 46 -12.26 1.25 -0.51
C GLY A 46 -11.04 2.18 -0.49
N ARG A 47 -10.11 1.99 0.45
CA ARG A 47 -8.91 2.82 0.66
C ARG A 47 -7.62 1.99 0.72
N LEU A 48 -7.44 1.02 -0.17
CA LEU A 48 -6.32 0.08 -0.18
C LEU A 48 -5.01 0.75 -0.65
N PHE A 49 -4.48 1.66 0.16
CA PHE A 49 -3.15 2.23 0.02
C PHE A 49 -2.18 1.59 1.01
N TRP A 50 -0.89 1.59 0.73
CA TRP A 50 0.15 1.06 1.61
C TRP A 50 0.14 1.64 3.02
N ARG A 51 -0.23 2.92 3.18
CA ARG A 51 -0.37 3.54 4.49
C ARG A 51 -1.49 2.94 5.37
N ASN A 52 -2.45 2.26 4.74
CA ASN A 52 -3.58 1.62 5.41
C ASN A 52 -3.38 0.10 5.60
N VAL A 53 -2.16 -0.38 5.38
CA VAL A 53 -1.78 -1.77 5.62
C VAL A 53 -0.63 -1.79 6.61
N LEU A 54 -0.88 -2.30 7.81
CA LEU A 54 0.18 -2.57 8.79
C LEU A 54 0.86 -3.89 8.46
N VAL A 55 2.14 -3.99 8.83
CA VAL A 55 2.92 -5.22 8.68
C VAL A 55 3.83 -5.45 9.87
N ARG A 56 3.88 -6.69 10.33
CA ARG A 56 4.91 -7.17 11.26
C ARG A 56 5.36 -8.57 10.83
N PHE A 57 6.50 -9.01 11.33
CA PHE A 57 6.89 -10.41 11.22
C PHE A 57 6.52 -11.14 12.51
N GLY A 58 5.76 -12.19 12.36
CA GLY A 58 5.41 -13.09 13.47
C GLY A 58 6.61 -13.91 13.97
N PRO A 59 6.42 -14.73 15.02
CA PRO A 59 7.46 -15.55 15.61
C PRO A 59 8.14 -16.52 14.63
N THR A 60 7.40 -16.96 13.62
CA THR A 60 7.89 -17.85 12.55
C THR A 60 8.68 -17.12 11.45
N GLY A 61 8.80 -15.79 11.54
CA GLY A 61 9.36 -14.96 10.48
C GLY A 61 8.42 -14.76 9.28
N ALA A 62 7.17 -15.20 9.35
CA ALA A 62 6.15 -14.93 8.35
C ALA A 62 5.58 -13.51 8.54
N PRO A 63 5.30 -12.78 7.44
CA PRO A 63 4.66 -11.49 7.54
C PRO A 63 3.17 -11.63 7.88
N GLU A 64 2.73 -10.84 8.83
CA GLU A 64 1.33 -10.67 9.22
C GLU A 64 0.89 -9.26 8.80
N PHE A 65 -0.31 -9.16 8.23
CA PHE A 65 -0.85 -7.90 7.74
C PHE A 65 -2.16 -7.57 8.42
N TYR A 66 -2.39 -6.27 8.65
CA TYR A 66 -3.64 -5.74 9.20
C TYR A 66 -4.10 -4.58 8.35
N LEU A 67 -5.37 -4.57 7.99
CA LEU A 67 -5.99 -3.50 7.21
C LEU A 67 -6.57 -2.44 8.13
N LEU A 68 -6.28 -1.18 7.87
CA LEU A 68 -6.75 -0.04 8.64
C LEU A 68 -7.69 0.82 7.81
N ASP A 69 -8.63 1.48 8.49
CA ASP A 69 -9.48 2.52 7.91
C ASP A 69 -10.22 2.04 6.64
N PRO A 70 -10.90 0.87 6.69
CA PRO A 70 -11.75 0.47 5.58
C PRO A 70 -12.87 1.49 5.43
N GLU A 71 -13.24 1.82 4.19
CA GLU A 71 -14.53 2.46 3.97
C GLU A 71 -15.65 1.53 4.46
N PRO A 72 -16.82 2.07 4.90
CA PRO A 72 -17.94 1.21 5.28
C PRO A 72 -18.11 0.10 4.25
N PRO A 73 -18.22 -1.18 4.67
CA PRO A 73 -18.14 -2.31 3.75
C PRO A 73 -19.23 -2.20 2.70
N LYS A 74 -18.83 -1.82 1.52
CA LYS A 74 -19.68 -1.90 0.33
C LYS A 74 -19.61 -3.34 -0.10
N ARG A 75 -20.62 -4.16 0.27
CA ARG A 75 -20.77 -5.47 -0.35
C ARG A 75 -20.76 -5.28 -1.86
N LEU A 76 -19.91 -6.01 -2.54
CA LEU A 76 -19.71 -5.91 -3.99
C LEU A 76 -20.99 -6.14 -4.78
N GLU A 77 -21.91 -6.94 -4.23
CA GLU A 77 -23.26 -7.12 -4.75
C GLU A 77 -24.03 -5.79 -4.88
N ARG A 78 -23.79 -4.82 -3.98
CA ARG A 78 -24.38 -3.49 -4.03
C ARG A 78 -23.68 -2.52 -4.98
N LEU A 79 -22.41 -2.78 -5.32
CA LEU A 79 -21.68 -1.98 -6.32
C LEU A 79 -22.10 -2.34 -7.75
N GLY A 80 -23.07 -3.23 -7.90
CA GLY A 80 -23.77 -3.65 -9.10
C GLY A 80 -22.85 -3.85 -10.29
N ARG A 81 -22.81 -5.05 -10.78
CA ARG A 81 -22.29 -5.42 -12.04
C ARG A 81 -20.88 -5.71 -12.22
N GLY A 82 -20.56 -6.87 -12.66
CA GLY A 82 -19.41 -7.31 -13.45
C GLY A 82 -18.14 -6.49 -13.17
N GLY A 83 -18.11 -5.96 -12.00
CA GLY A 83 -17.53 -4.73 -11.65
C GLY A 83 -16.04 -4.90 -11.57
N ARG A 84 -15.34 -4.05 -12.25
CA ARG A 84 -13.89 -3.87 -12.26
C ARG A 84 -13.43 -3.04 -11.06
N TRP A 85 -14.21 -3.00 -9.94
CA TRP A 85 -13.90 -2.25 -8.71
C TRP A 85 -12.58 -2.70 -8.08
N TRP A 86 -12.25 -3.98 -8.16
CA TRP A 86 -10.97 -4.53 -7.71
C TRP A 86 -9.78 -3.95 -8.48
N LEU A 87 -9.96 -3.51 -9.74
CA LEU A 87 -8.93 -2.78 -10.49
C LEU A 87 -8.60 -1.44 -9.84
N TRP A 88 -9.61 -0.73 -9.31
CA TRP A 88 -9.41 0.53 -8.60
C TRP A 88 -8.65 0.31 -7.28
N GLU A 89 -8.97 -0.75 -6.55
CA GLU A 89 -8.26 -1.11 -5.34
C GLU A 89 -6.81 -1.48 -5.63
N LEU A 90 -6.58 -2.34 -6.60
CA LEU A 90 -5.22 -2.68 -7.04
C LEU A 90 -4.47 -1.47 -7.59
N ALA A 91 -5.15 -0.53 -8.24
CA ALA A 91 -4.53 0.71 -8.72
C ALA A 91 -4.07 1.62 -7.57
N LYS A 92 -4.86 1.75 -6.49
CA LYS A 92 -4.47 2.48 -5.27
C LYS A 92 -3.26 1.82 -4.61
N LEU A 93 -3.31 0.50 -4.46
CA LEU A 93 -2.19 -0.29 -3.92
C LEU A 93 -0.93 -0.13 -4.78
N ALA A 94 -1.03 -0.27 -6.11
CA ALA A 94 0.08 -0.11 -7.04
C ALA A 94 0.65 1.31 -7.04
N ALA A 95 -0.20 2.33 -6.95
CA ALA A 95 0.22 3.72 -6.90
C ALA A 95 1.12 4.01 -5.70
N SER A 96 0.76 3.49 -4.52
CA SER A 96 1.52 3.67 -3.29
C SER A 96 2.74 2.74 -3.18
N ALA A 97 2.69 1.56 -3.84
CA ALA A 97 3.77 0.59 -3.85
C ALA A 97 4.94 0.95 -4.79
N GLN A 98 4.66 1.68 -5.86
CA GLN A 98 5.59 1.89 -6.97
C GLN A 98 6.96 2.45 -6.57
N PRO A 99 7.09 3.41 -5.64
CA PRO A 99 8.39 3.94 -5.25
C PRO A 99 9.28 2.93 -4.49
N PHE A 100 8.68 1.87 -3.95
CA PHE A 100 9.31 0.95 -3.00
C PHE A 100 9.51 -0.47 -3.55
N THR A 101 8.97 -0.75 -4.75
CA THR A 101 8.94 -2.10 -5.29
C THR A 101 9.64 -2.22 -6.63
N THR A 102 10.34 -3.32 -6.81
CA THR A 102 10.95 -3.70 -8.08
C THR A 102 9.91 -4.26 -9.06
N ARG A 103 10.26 -4.28 -10.34
CA ARG A 103 9.44 -4.92 -11.38
C ARG A 103 9.17 -6.40 -11.08
N THR A 104 10.18 -7.11 -10.53
CA THR A 104 10.07 -8.53 -10.18
C THR A 104 9.08 -8.75 -9.04
N GLU A 105 9.09 -7.90 -8.02
CA GLU A 105 8.13 -7.97 -6.90
C GLU A 105 6.71 -7.70 -7.39
N ARG A 106 6.51 -6.69 -8.22
CA ARG A 106 5.18 -6.42 -8.83
C ARG A 106 4.68 -7.58 -9.67
N LEU A 107 5.55 -8.20 -10.49
CA LEU A 107 5.18 -9.38 -11.26
C LEU A 107 4.82 -10.58 -10.36
N ARG A 108 5.54 -10.76 -9.26
CA ARG A 108 5.27 -11.82 -8.27
C ARG A 108 3.92 -11.59 -7.59
N PHE A 109 3.62 -10.36 -7.21
CA PHE A 109 2.32 -9.96 -6.67
C PHE A 109 1.20 -10.31 -7.64
N VAL A 110 1.30 -9.88 -8.90
CA VAL A 110 0.30 -10.13 -9.94
C VAL A 110 0.06 -11.62 -10.13
N ARG A 111 1.12 -12.41 -10.24
CA ARG A 111 1.00 -13.87 -10.41
C ARG A 111 0.28 -14.53 -9.23
N ARG A 112 0.61 -14.12 -8.01
CA ARG A 112 -0.01 -14.68 -6.80
C ARG A 112 -1.47 -14.23 -6.68
N TYR A 113 -1.75 -12.96 -6.96
CA TYR A 113 -3.10 -12.42 -6.90
C TYR A 113 -4.05 -13.08 -7.89
N PHE A 114 -3.62 -13.28 -9.15
CA PHE A 114 -4.43 -13.95 -10.16
C PHE A 114 -4.34 -15.48 -10.15
N GLY A 115 -3.52 -16.08 -9.31
CA GLY A 115 -3.31 -17.54 -9.26
C GLY A 115 -2.66 -18.12 -10.54
N ILE A 116 -1.86 -17.33 -11.26
CA ILE A 116 -1.30 -17.70 -12.58
C ILE A 116 0.21 -17.91 -12.55
N LYS A 117 0.70 -18.91 -13.31
CA LYS A 117 2.16 -19.13 -13.46
C LYS A 117 2.78 -18.20 -14.51
N LYS A 118 2.06 -17.92 -15.60
CA LYS A 118 2.48 -17.04 -16.70
C LYS A 118 1.40 -15.99 -16.97
N LEU A 119 1.80 -14.78 -17.36
CA LEU A 119 0.86 -13.73 -17.73
C LEU A 119 0.16 -14.11 -19.04
N THR A 120 -1.14 -14.34 -18.97
CA THR A 120 -2.03 -14.49 -20.12
C THR A 120 -2.26 -13.13 -20.79
N ALA A 121 -2.83 -13.13 -21.99
CA ALA A 121 -3.20 -11.88 -22.69
C ALA A 121 -4.20 -11.06 -21.86
N ASP A 122 -5.20 -11.73 -21.26
CA ASP A 122 -6.18 -11.09 -20.37
C ASP A 122 -5.52 -10.47 -19.14
N ALA A 123 -4.68 -11.23 -18.41
CA ALA A 123 -3.97 -10.71 -17.25
C ALA A 123 -3.06 -9.51 -17.61
N LYS A 124 -2.44 -9.50 -18.78
CA LYS A 124 -1.68 -8.34 -19.28
C LYS A 124 -2.57 -7.14 -19.51
N GLY A 125 -3.76 -7.32 -20.09
CA GLY A 125 -4.75 -6.26 -20.26
C GLY A 125 -5.19 -5.66 -18.94
N GLN A 126 -5.49 -6.52 -17.96
CA GLN A 126 -5.85 -6.08 -16.60
C GLN A 126 -4.72 -5.33 -15.91
N VAL A 127 -3.48 -5.81 -15.99
CA VAL A 127 -2.30 -5.11 -15.44
C VAL A 127 -2.09 -3.75 -16.11
N HIS A 128 -2.30 -3.65 -17.42
CA HIS A 128 -2.24 -2.38 -18.15
C HIS A 128 -3.27 -1.37 -17.64
N GLU A 129 -4.48 -1.84 -17.40
CA GLU A 129 -5.56 -1.00 -16.87
C GLU A 129 -5.28 -0.56 -15.42
N ILE A 130 -4.79 -1.47 -14.56
CA ILE A 130 -4.34 -1.14 -13.20
C ILE A 130 -3.27 -0.04 -13.26
N GLU A 131 -2.26 -0.17 -14.12
CA GLU A 131 -1.20 0.82 -14.26
C GLU A 131 -1.70 2.17 -14.81
N ARG A 132 -2.68 2.16 -15.72
CA ARG A 132 -3.33 3.36 -16.24
C ARG A 132 -4.05 4.12 -15.11
N LEU A 133 -4.83 3.43 -14.32
CA LEU A 133 -5.54 3.98 -13.16
C LEU A 133 -4.55 4.46 -12.07
N ALA A 134 -3.52 3.68 -11.81
CA ALA A 134 -2.50 4.00 -10.81
C ALA A 134 -1.73 5.30 -11.13
N ARG A 135 -1.56 5.67 -12.41
CA ARG A 135 -0.92 6.95 -12.79
C ARG A 135 -1.67 8.17 -12.24
N GLY A 136 -2.99 8.15 -12.23
CA GLY A 136 -3.81 9.21 -11.62
C GLY A 136 -3.59 9.28 -10.11
N TRP A 137 -3.66 8.14 -9.44
CA TRP A 137 -3.48 8.05 -7.99
C TRP A 137 -2.07 8.43 -7.54
N ARG A 138 -1.03 8.15 -8.31
CA ARG A 138 0.36 8.55 -7.99
C ARG A 138 0.52 10.05 -7.85
N ARG A 139 -0.05 10.83 -8.75
CA ARG A 139 -0.01 12.31 -8.67
C ARG A 139 -0.68 12.81 -7.40
N HIS A 140 -1.86 12.30 -7.11
CA HIS A 140 -2.59 12.65 -5.89
C HIS A 140 -1.82 12.27 -4.62
N GLU A 141 -1.25 11.08 -4.57
CA GLU A 141 -0.47 10.61 -3.43
C GLU A 141 0.82 11.42 -3.23
N GLN A 142 1.52 11.78 -4.29
CA GLN A 142 2.69 12.66 -4.23
C GLN A 142 2.34 14.06 -3.71
N GLN A 143 1.21 14.63 -4.13
CA GLN A 143 0.74 15.91 -3.60
C GLN A 143 0.45 15.81 -2.10
N ARG A 144 -0.22 14.75 -1.67
CA ARG A 144 -0.53 14.52 -0.26
C ARG A 144 0.75 14.40 0.59
N ILE A 145 1.74 13.64 0.13
CA ILE A 145 3.04 13.49 0.82
C ILE A 145 3.73 14.86 0.96
N ARG A 146 3.74 15.68 -0.10
CA ARG A 146 4.32 17.03 -0.07
C ARG A 146 3.58 17.95 0.89
N MET A 147 2.25 17.88 0.95
CA MET A 147 1.44 18.67 1.88
C MET A 147 1.71 18.26 3.33
N ASN A 148 1.76 16.96 3.63
CA ASN A 148 2.07 16.49 4.97
C ASN A 148 3.46 16.92 5.44
N ALA A 149 4.48 16.79 4.58
CA ALA A 149 5.83 17.24 4.90
C ALA A 149 5.90 18.74 5.19
N ARG A 150 5.13 19.57 4.45
CA ARG A 150 5.02 21.01 4.72
C ARG A 150 4.34 21.28 6.06
N PHE A 151 3.27 20.55 6.38
CA PHE A 151 2.54 20.69 7.64
C PHE A 151 3.41 20.29 8.83
N GLU A 152 4.16 19.20 8.73
CA GLU A 152 5.13 18.78 9.75
C GLU A 152 6.22 19.81 9.96
N ALA A 153 6.81 20.34 8.88
CA ALA A 153 7.82 21.40 8.96
C ALA A 153 7.26 22.67 9.63
N TRP A 154 6.02 23.04 9.31
CA TRP A 154 5.35 24.20 9.93
C TRP A 154 5.08 23.98 11.43
N ASN A 155 4.61 22.78 11.81
CA ASN A 155 4.42 22.42 13.22
C ASN A 155 5.74 22.46 14.01
N HIS A 156 6.84 22.03 13.42
CA HIS A 156 8.15 22.13 14.05
C HIS A 156 8.61 23.58 14.23
N LEU A 157 8.32 24.46 13.29
CA LEU A 157 8.61 25.90 13.41
C LEU A 157 7.79 26.53 14.53
N LEU A 158 6.48 26.29 14.56
CA LEU A 158 5.59 26.79 15.62
C LEU A 158 6.02 26.31 17.00
N ALA A 159 6.38 25.04 17.15
CA ALA A 159 6.85 24.51 18.43
C ALA A 159 8.14 25.18 18.90
N ARG A 160 9.03 25.57 17.98
CA ARG A 160 10.26 26.31 18.30
C ARG A 160 9.96 27.76 18.72
N GLU A 161 9.06 28.45 18.02
CA GLU A 161 8.64 29.82 18.37
C GLU A 161 7.97 29.87 19.74
N LEU A 162 7.01 28.97 20.01
CA LEU A 162 6.36 28.84 21.31
C LEU A 162 7.33 28.55 22.46
N ALA A 163 8.36 27.74 22.19
CA ALA A 163 9.40 27.46 23.19
C ALA A 163 10.32 28.66 23.43
N ALA A 164 10.54 29.53 22.43
CA ALA A 164 11.33 30.73 22.55
C ALA A 164 10.59 31.83 23.34
N ASP A 165 9.28 31.97 23.11
CA ASP A 165 8.44 32.98 23.80
C ASP A 165 8.12 32.61 25.26
N GLY A 166 8.11 31.31 25.60
CA GLY A 166 7.88 30.79 26.95
C GLY A 166 9.08 30.92 27.92
N GLY A 167 10.24 31.33 27.41
CA GLY A 167 11.47 31.50 28.19
C GLY A 167 11.74 32.91 28.78
N THR A 168 10.79 33.85 28.62
CA THR A 168 10.91 35.23 29.08
C THR A 168 9.88 35.60 30.16
N ALA A 169 9.65 34.75 31.13
CA ALA A 169 8.84 35.05 32.33
C ALA A 169 9.61 34.74 33.59
#